data_1ecd48325f55ddc388fcd6996dc61923
#
_entry.id   1ecd48325f55ddc388fcd6996dc61923
#
_cell.length_a   1.000
_cell.length_b   1.000
_cell.length_c   1.000
_cell.angle_alpha   90.00
_cell.angle_beta   90.00
_cell.angle_gamma   90.00
#
_symmetry.space_group_name_H-M   'P 1'
#
loop_
_entity.id
_entity.type
_entity.pdbx_description
1 polymer ?
#
loop_
_entity_poly.entity_id
_entity_poly.type
_entity_poly.pdbx_seq_one_letter_code
_entity_poly.pdbx_strand_id
1 'polypeptide(L)'
;MRPDGYLKTAWIMTVLFNIILPLHSQTPRQFSIELKDKPLPAALKLIEKEGGKNIIFSYNETESYRVTASIRQKTELEAIGTVLNGTPFICKEREEYFVIQKKGKNVPTTEIRGQVTNEKNEPLPYSNVLLLTPGDSTFVNGCVTREDGSFLMIAEEGRPYLIRVSYIGYKTEVQPYHPTPTFHLLPDTQLMQEVTISARRPMIEVGPNGLKANVAGTSPAR
;
A
#
# COMPACT_ATOMS: atom_id res chain seq x y z
N MET A 1 -50.27 53.44 -30.22
CA MET A 1 -50.44 52.51 -29.11
C MET A 1 -49.59 51.29 -29.40
N ARG A 2 -48.41 51.19 -28.80
CA ARG A 2 -47.45 50.09 -29.02
C ARG A 2 -47.69 48.97 -28.00
N PRO A 3 -47.58 47.72 -28.35
CA PRO A 3 -47.37 46.63 -27.38
C PRO A 3 -45.99 46.04 -27.61
N ASP A 4 -44.99 46.58 -26.89
CA ASP A 4 -43.65 46.02 -26.80
C ASP A 4 -43.55 45.33 -25.43
N GLY A 5 -43.84 44.04 -25.31
CA GLY A 5 -43.80 43.42 -24.00
C GLY A 5 -43.50 41.93 -23.97
N TYR A 6 -43.44 41.21 -25.09
CA TYR A 6 -43.36 39.74 -25.06
C TYR A 6 -42.06 39.12 -25.59
N LEU A 7 -41.03 39.90 -25.91
CA LEU A 7 -39.79 39.33 -26.45
C LEU A 7 -38.64 39.15 -25.45
N LYS A 8 -38.80 39.53 -24.19
CA LYS A 8 -37.74 39.43 -23.18
C LYS A 8 -37.84 38.25 -22.24
N THR A 9 -38.93 37.50 -22.22
CA THR A 9 -39.12 36.34 -21.35
C THR A 9 -38.80 35.01 -22.03
N ALA A 10 -38.66 34.97 -23.35
CA ALA A 10 -38.34 33.72 -24.09
C ALA A 10 -36.84 33.36 -24.09
N TRP A 11 -35.97 34.29 -23.74
CA TRP A 11 -34.52 34.06 -23.76
C TRP A 11 -33.91 33.52 -22.46
N ILE A 12 -34.66 33.57 -21.36
CA ILE A 12 -34.21 33.08 -20.03
C ILE A 12 -34.55 31.61 -19.84
N MET A 13 -35.49 31.06 -20.56
CA MET A 13 -35.84 29.63 -20.43
C MET A 13 -34.99 28.68 -21.28
N THR A 14 -34.22 29.18 -22.22
CA THR A 14 -33.42 28.32 -23.12
C THR A 14 -32.00 28.04 -22.59
N VAL A 15 -31.56 28.71 -21.54
CA VAL A 15 -30.21 28.53 -20.97
C VAL A 15 -30.16 27.54 -19.79
N LEU A 16 -31.31 27.13 -19.26
CA LEU A 16 -31.41 26.25 -18.09
C LEU A 16 -31.51 24.74 -18.43
N PHE A 17 -31.39 24.34 -19.70
CA PHE A 17 -31.63 22.94 -20.11
C PHE A 17 -30.37 22.19 -20.61
N ASN A 18 -29.15 22.69 -20.32
CA ASN A 18 -27.93 22.00 -20.80
C ASN A 18 -26.88 21.74 -19.75
N ILE A 19 -27.26 21.54 -18.48
CA ILE A 19 -26.38 20.90 -17.50
C ILE A 19 -26.93 19.50 -17.21
N ILE A 20 -27.05 18.68 -18.23
CA ILE A 20 -26.98 17.23 -18.04
C ILE A 20 -25.49 16.93 -17.83
N LEU A 21 -25.02 17.03 -16.58
CA LEU A 21 -23.77 16.40 -16.18
C LEU A 21 -23.88 14.93 -16.60
N PRO A 22 -22.96 14.41 -17.45
CA PRO A 22 -22.93 12.99 -17.69
C PRO A 22 -22.66 12.34 -16.33
N LEU A 23 -23.67 11.70 -15.78
CA LEU A 23 -23.50 10.75 -14.72
C LEU A 23 -22.58 9.69 -15.30
N HIS A 24 -21.28 9.80 -15.06
CA HIS A 24 -20.32 8.78 -15.42
C HIS A 24 -20.68 7.57 -14.56
N SER A 25 -21.58 6.77 -15.06
CA SER A 25 -21.74 5.40 -14.64
C SER A 25 -20.42 4.72 -14.98
N GLN A 26 -19.51 4.68 -14.02
CA GLN A 26 -18.27 3.90 -14.14
C GLN A 26 -18.71 2.45 -14.21
N THR A 27 -18.76 1.91 -15.42
CA THR A 27 -18.94 0.48 -15.60
C THR A 27 -17.82 -0.20 -14.81
N PRO A 28 -18.14 -1.14 -13.90
CA PRO A 28 -17.14 -1.78 -13.09
C PRO A 28 -16.11 -2.44 -14.00
N ARG A 29 -14.84 -2.12 -13.77
CA ARG A 29 -13.71 -2.65 -14.54
C ARG A 29 -13.68 -4.16 -14.42
N GLN A 30 -13.67 -4.86 -15.54
CA GLN A 30 -13.53 -6.31 -15.60
C GLN A 30 -12.10 -6.67 -15.97
N PHE A 31 -11.57 -7.71 -15.34
CA PHE A 31 -10.22 -8.20 -15.58
C PHE A 31 -10.15 -9.72 -15.52
N SER A 32 -9.01 -10.27 -15.91
CA SER A 32 -8.76 -11.72 -15.90
C SER A 32 -7.44 -12.00 -15.22
N ILE A 33 -7.46 -12.92 -14.24
CA ILE A 33 -6.27 -13.34 -13.47
C ILE A 33 -6.28 -14.87 -13.36
N GLU A 34 -5.12 -15.48 -13.52
CA GLU A 34 -4.89 -16.88 -13.23
C GLU A 34 -4.09 -17.03 -11.93
N LEU A 35 -4.66 -17.72 -10.97
CA LEU A 35 -4.06 -17.98 -9.66
C LEU A 35 -3.79 -19.47 -9.54
N LYS A 36 -2.52 -19.84 -9.35
CA LYS A 36 -2.12 -21.23 -9.14
C LYS A 36 -1.37 -21.34 -7.83
N ASP A 37 -2.00 -21.99 -6.86
CA ASP A 37 -1.44 -22.24 -5.53
C ASP A 37 -0.81 -20.98 -4.89
N LYS A 38 -1.52 -19.84 -4.95
CA LYS A 38 -1.05 -18.58 -4.37
C LYS A 38 -1.57 -18.40 -2.93
N PRO A 39 -0.76 -17.85 -2.01
CA PRO A 39 -1.26 -17.41 -0.71
C PRO A 39 -2.43 -16.43 -0.89
N LEU A 40 -3.47 -16.53 -0.06
CA LEU A 40 -4.65 -15.67 -0.15
C LEU A 40 -4.30 -14.17 -0.08
N PRO A 41 -3.38 -13.69 0.78
CA PRO A 41 -2.93 -12.29 0.77
C PRO A 41 -2.40 -11.84 -0.59
N ALA A 42 -1.59 -12.66 -1.24
CA ALA A 42 -1.03 -12.36 -2.55
C ALA A 42 -2.10 -12.33 -3.66
N ALA A 43 -3.10 -13.22 -3.57
CA ALA A 43 -4.23 -13.23 -4.49
C ALA A 43 -5.08 -11.96 -4.34
N LEU A 44 -5.39 -11.55 -3.10
CA LEU A 44 -6.13 -10.32 -2.81
C LEU A 44 -5.38 -9.07 -3.30
N LYS A 45 -4.06 -9.00 -3.11
CA LYS A 45 -3.24 -7.89 -3.61
C LYS A 45 -3.17 -7.82 -5.14
N LEU A 46 -3.21 -8.95 -5.84
CA LEU A 46 -3.32 -8.96 -7.30
C LEU A 46 -4.68 -8.44 -7.76
N ILE A 47 -5.77 -8.84 -7.09
CA ILE A 47 -7.12 -8.34 -7.39
C ILE A 47 -7.19 -6.83 -7.14
N GLU A 48 -6.66 -6.33 -6.02
CA GLU A 48 -6.57 -4.90 -5.70
C GLU A 48 -5.83 -4.11 -6.80
N LYS A 49 -4.70 -4.65 -7.28
CA LYS A 49 -3.90 -4.01 -8.34
C LYS A 49 -4.66 -3.91 -9.66
N GLU A 50 -5.39 -4.93 -10.04
CA GLU A 50 -6.13 -4.96 -11.31
C GLU A 50 -7.48 -4.22 -11.22
N GLY A 51 -8.15 -4.29 -10.08
CA GLY A 51 -9.45 -3.66 -9.84
C GLY A 51 -9.32 -2.17 -9.50
N GLY A 52 -8.37 -1.81 -8.68
CA GLY A 52 -8.05 -0.43 -8.28
C GLY A 52 -8.69 0.03 -6.97
N LYS A 53 -9.64 -0.71 -6.40
CA LYS A 53 -10.24 -0.43 -5.10
C LYS A 53 -9.47 -1.17 -4.00
N ASN A 54 -9.13 -0.50 -2.92
CA ASN A 54 -8.36 -1.09 -1.82
C ASN A 54 -9.04 -2.32 -1.23
N ILE A 55 -8.26 -3.35 -0.92
CA ILE A 55 -8.74 -4.55 -0.21
C ILE A 55 -8.03 -4.65 1.14
N ILE A 56 -8.79 -4.52 2.22
CA ILE A 56 -8.28 -4.52 3.58
C ILE A 56 -8.55 -5.87 4.22
N PHE A 57 -7.51 -6.50 4.74
CA PHE A 57 -7.59 -7.82 5.39
C PHE A 57 -6.52 -7.98 6.47
N SER A 58 -6.73 -8.91 7.40
CA SER A 58 -5.72 -9.31 8.38
C SER A 58 -4.78 -10.31 7.74
N TYR A 59 -3.49 -9.95 7.61
CA TYR A 59 -2.48 -10.82 7.03
C TYR A 59 -2.34 -12.12 7.81
N ASN A 60 -2.21 -12.03 9.14
CA ASN A 60 -2.04 -13.20 10.02
C ASN A 60 -3.20 -14.20 9.95
N GLU A 61 -4.42 -13.72 9.69
CA GLU A 61 -5.60 -14.60 9.56
C GLU A 61 -5.68 -15.24 8.17
N THR A 62 -5.10 -14.63 7.13
CA THR A 62 -5.26 -15.05 5.73
C THR A 62 -4.06 -15.77 5.14
N GLU A 63 -2.85 -15.62 5.72
CA GLU A 63 -1.59 -16.13 5.14
C GLU A 63 -1.52 -17.64 5.00
N SER A 64 -2.20 -18.39 5.88
CA SER A 64 -2.23 -19.85 5.85
C SER A 64 -3.12 -20.45 4.75
N TYR A 65 -3.94 -19.62 4.10
CA TYR A 65 -4.86 -20.06 3.06
C TYR A 65 -4.22 -19.90 1.67
N ARG A 66 -4.39 -20.93 0.84
CA ARG A 66 -3.89 -20.94 -0.53
C ARG A 66 -5.06 -21.05 -1.51
N VAL A 67 -4.91 -20.40 -2.66
CA VAL A 67 -5.97 -20.28 -3.65
C VAL A 67 -5.47 -20.70 -5.03
N THR A 68 -6.27 -21.53 -5.69
CA THR A 68 -6.16 -21.83 -7.11
C THR A 68 -7.49 -21.45 -7.76
N ALA A 69 -7.48 -20.44 -8.63
CA ALA A 69 -8.68 -19.95 -9.29
C ALA A 69 -8.35 -19.35 -10.66
N SER A 70 -9.26 -19.52 -11.61
CA SER A 70 -9.25 -18.83 -12.91
C SER A 70 -10.37 -17.77 -12.89
N ILE A 71 -9.98 -16.51 -12.86
CA ILE A 71 -10.87 -15.35 -12.90
C ILE A 71 -10.88 -14.87 -14.35
N ARG A 72 -12.04 -14.84 -14.99
CA ARG A 72 -12.18 -14.41 -16.37
C ARG A 72 -13.29 -13.38 -16.50
N GLN A 73 -12.93 -12.18 -16.97
CA GLN A 73 -13.86 -11.06 -17.18
C GLN A 73 -14.80 -10.84 -16.00
N LYS A 74 -14.25 -10.81 -14.80
CA LYS A 74 -14.99 -10.56 -13.56
C LYS A 74 -14.71 -9.17 -13.00
N THR A 75 -15.71 -8.63 -12.34
CA THR A 75 -15.55 -7.43 -11.50
C THR A 75 -14.71 -7.76 -10.27
N GLU A 76 -14.23 -6.73 -9.59
CA GLU A 76 -13.40 -6.88 -8.40
C GLU A 76 -14.13 -7.66 -7.28
N LEU A 77 -15.40 -7.34 -7.02
CA LEU A 77 -16.21 -8.04 -6.03
C LEU A 77 -16.41 -9.52 -6.38
N GLU A 78 -16.68 -9.84 -7.63
CA GLU A 78 -16.83 -11.23 -8.10
C GLU A 78 -15.50 -12.01 -8.04
N ALA A 79 -14.39 -11.33 -8.34
CA ALA A 79 -13.06 -11.90 -8.23
C ALA A 79 -12.72 -12.22 -6.77
N ILE A 80 -12.98 -11.30 -5.84
CA ILE A 80 -12.84 -11.52 -4.39
C ILE A 80 -13.72 -12.69 -3.96
N GLY A 81 -14.99 -12.72 -4.34
CA GLY A 81 -15.89 -13.84 -4.02
C GLY A 81 -15.36 -15.19 -4.51
N THR A 82 -14.71 -15.21 -5.69
CA THR A 82 -14.11 -16.43 -6.25
C THR A 82 -12.94 -16.94 -5.40
N VAL A 83 -12.03 -16.05 -4.96
CA VAL A 83 -10.86 -16.45 -4.16
C VAL A 83 -11.20 -16.75 -2.70
N LEU A 84 -12.32 -16.22 -2.19
CA LEU A 84 -12.80 -16.51 -0.84
C LEU A 84 -13.63 -17.79 -0.76
N ASN A 85 -14.03 -18.35 -1.90
CA ASN A 85 -14.81 -19.59 -1.92
C ASN A 85 -14.04 -20.75 -1.26
N GLY A 86 -14.69 -21.48 -0.35
CA GLY A 86 -14.03 -22.54 0.43
C GLY A 86 -13.17 -22.04 1.59
N THR A 87 -13.09 -20.74 1.83
CA THR A 87 -12.42 -20.15 2.99
C THR A 87 -13.44 -19.72 4.06
N PRO A 88 -13.02 -19.52 5.32
CA PRO A 88 -13.91 -19.00 6.34
C PRO A 88 -14.10 -17.47 6.29
N PHE A 89 -13.72 -16.81 5.20
CA PHE A 89 -13.78 -15.38 5.06
C PHE A 89 -14.97 -14.92 4.23
N ILE A 90 -15.40 -13.67 4.48
CA ILE A 90 -16.41 -12.95 3.70
C ILE A 90 -15.87 -11.58 3.32
N CYS A 91 -16.37 -11.05 2.21
CA CYS A 91 -16.11 -9.69 1.77
C CYS A 91 -17.27 -8.77 2.19
N LYS A 92 -16.95 -7.64 2.79
CA LYS A 92 -17.88 -6.51 2.99
C LYS A 92 -17.42 -5.36 2.10
N GLU A 93 -18.30 -4.90 1.21
CA GLU A 93 -18.03 -3.74 0.36
C GLU A 93 -18.29 -2.43 1.13
N ARG A 94 -17.40 -1.45 0.94
CA ARG A 94 -17.53 -0.06 1.34
C ARG A 94 -17.38 0.83 0.11
N GLU A 95 -17.70 2.10 0.22
CA GLU A 95 -17.62 3.02 -0.92
C GLU A 95 -16.21 3.06 -1.55
N GLU A 96 -15.17 3.15 -0.74
CA GLU A 96 -13.78 3.30 -1.19
C GLU A 96 -12.92 2.03 -1.10
N TYR A 97 -13.38 0.97 -0.44
CA TYR A 97 -12.58 -0.24 -0.19
C TYR A 97 -13.44 -1.49 0.07
N PHE A 98 -12.82 -2.66 0.00
CA PHE A 98 -13.37 -3.93 0.44
C PHE A 98 -12.73 -4.35 1.77
N VAL A 99 -13.52 -5.00 2.63
CA VAL A 99 -13.04 -5.57 3.90
C VAL A 99 -13.21 -7.06 3.87
N ILE A 100 -12.13 -7.78 4.08
CA ILE A 100 -12.15 -9.24 4.24
C ILE A 100 -12.09 -9.56 5.72
N GLN A 101 -13.09 -10.26 6.22
CA GLN A 101 -13.18 -10.66 7.63
C GLN A 101 -13.66 -12.10 7.76
N LYS A 102 -13.35 -12.74 8.89
CA LYS A 102 -13.77 -14.09 9.18
C LYS A 102 -15.28 -14.16 9.39
N LYS A 103 -15.94 -15.13 8.78
CA LYS A 103 -17.37 -15.37 8.92
C LYS A 103 -17.71 -15.62 10.39
N GLY A 104 -18.71 -14.91 10.91
CA GLY A 104 -19.13 -15.02 12.32
C GLY A 104 -18.32 -14.15 13.30
N LYS A 105 -17.22 -13.53 12.90
CA LYS A 105 -16.47 -12.56 13.71
C LYS A 105 -17.05 -11.17 13.45
N ASN A 106 -18.04 -10.79 14.21
CA ASN A 106 -18.62 -9.43 14.13
C ASN A 106 -17.91 -8.51 15.14
N VAL A 107 -16.58 -8.36 14.99
CA VAL A 107 -15.81 -7.44 15.82
C VAL A 107 -15.98 -6.05 15.23
N PRO A 108 -16.36 -5.06 16.05
CA PRO A 108 -16.35 -3.66 15.61
C PRO A 108 -14.95 -3.30 15.13
N THR A 109 -14.89 -2.65 13.98
CA THR A 109 -13.62 -2.21 13.39
C THR A 109 -13.62 -0.71 13.19
N THR A 110 -12.47 -0.09 13.41
CA THR A 110 -12.25 1.33 13.16
C THR A 110 -11.28 1.52 12.01
N GLU A 111 -11.50 2.58 11.25
CA GLU A 111 -10.61 2.99 10.18
C GLU A 111 -9.46 3.83 10.74
N ILE A 112 -8.27 3.59 10.24
CA ILE A 112 -7.08 4.38 10.51
C ILE A 112 -6.69 5.07 9.20
N ARG A 113 -6.95 6.35 9.10
CA ARG A 113 -6.57 7.18 7.95
C ARG A 113 -5.44 8.09 8.37
N GLY A 114 -4.28 7.96 7.74
CA GLY A 114 -3.12 8.76 8.10
C GLY A 114 -2.33 9.21 6.88
N GLN A 115 -1.27 9.98 7.16
CA GLN A 115 -0.38 10.52 6.15
C GLN A 115 1.08 10.38 6.60
N VAL A 116 1.96 10.13 5.64
CA VAL A 116 3.41 10.05 5.84
C VAL A 116 4.07 11.09 4.95
N THR A 117 4.88 11.96 5.56
CA THR A 117 5.62 13.03 4.88
C THR A 117 7.08 13.03 5.35
N ASN A 118 7.93 13.76 4.64
CA ASN A 118 9.27 14.10 5.09
C ASN A 118 9.28 15.38 5.95
N GLU A 119 10.47 15.83 6.37
CA GLU A 119 10.70 17.07 7.12
C GLU A 119 10.23 18.35 6.40
N LYS A 120 10.08 18.29 5.06
CA LYS A 120 9.61 19.41 4.23
C LYS A 120 8.11 19.34 3.95
N ASN A 121 7.37 18.44 4.62
CA ASN A 121 5.97 18.12 4.37
C ASN A 121 5.68 17.59 2.95
N GLU A 122 6.69 17.08 2.25
CA GLU A 122 6.49 16.39 0.98
C GLU A 122 5.99 14.96 1.25
N PRO A 123 5.00 14.46 0.51
CA PRO A 123 4.46 13.12 0.72
C PRO A 123 5.52 12.06 0.43
N LEU A 124 5.55 10.99 1.23
CA LEU A 124 6.40 9.83 1.04
C LEU A 124 5.56 8.65 0.52
N PRO A 125 5.47 8.47 -0.81
CA PRO A 125 4.73 7.38 -1.41
C PRO A 125 5.42 6.03 -1.15
N TYR A 126 4.61 4.97 -1.09
CA TYR A 126 5.08 3.59 -0.93
C TYR A 126 5.86 3.34 0.38
N SER A 127 5.69 4.18 1.40
CA SER A 127 6.17 3.92 2.75
C SER A 127 5.46 2.72 3.36
N ASN A 128 6.20 1.86 4.07
CA ASN A 128 5.59 0.74 4.78
C ASN A 128 4.97 1.23 6.08
N VAL A 129 3.68 0.93 6.27
CA VAL A 129 2.92 1.24 7.48
C VAL A 129 2.45 -0.06 8.11
N LEU A 130 2.89 -0.36 9.32
CA LEU A 130 2.60 -1.60 10.03
C LEU A 130 1.83 -1.30 11.32
N LEU A 131 0.76 -2.05 11.54
CA LEU A 131 0.00 -2.08 12.79
C LEU A 131 0.52 -3.24 13.64
N LEU A 132 0.93 -2.93 14.86
CA LEU A 132 1.58 -3.87 15.77
C LEU A 132 0.83 -3.90 17.11
N THR A 133 0.89 -5.04 17.82
CA THR A 133 0.47 -5.10 19.22
C THR A 133 1.50 -4.42 20.11
N PRO A 134 1.09 -3.68 21.17
CA PRO A 134 2.00 -3.16 22.19
C PRO A 134 2.64 -4.31 22.98
N GLY A 135 3.90 -4.14 23.34
CA GLY A 135 4.65 -5.08 24.19
C GLY A 135 5.54 -6.01 23.38
N ASP A 136 4.98 -6.89 22.58
CA ASP A 136 5.72 -7.88 21.78
C ASP A 136 5.97 -7.44 20.32
N SER A 137 5.38 -6.33 19.90
CA SER A 137 5.43 -5.83 18.52
C SER A 137 4.98 -6.84 17.47
N THR A 138 4.06 -7.76 17.82
CA THR A 138 3.52 -8.73 16.89
C THR A 138 2.76 -8.01 15.77
N PHE A 139 3.02 -8.41 14.52
CA PHE A 139 2.37 -7.86 13.34
C PHE A 139 0.87 -8.20 13.32
N VAL A 140 0.02 -7.20 13.15
CA VAL A 140 -1.44 -7.33 13.06
C VAL A 140 -1.91 -7.09 11.63
N ASN A 141 -1.52 -5.96 11.06
CA ASN A 141 -1.92 -5.53 9.71
C ASN A 141 -0.88 -4.60 9.12
N GLY A 142 -0.94 -4.34 7.82
CA GLY A 142 -0.03 -3.40 7.18
C GLY A 142 -0.50 -3.00 5.79
N CYS A 143 -0.05 -1.81 5.39
CA CYS A 143 -0.27 -1.27 4.05
C CYS A 143 0.97 -0.47 3.61
N VAL A 144 0.93 0.01 2.38
CA VAL A 144 1.86 1.01 1.87
C VAL A 144 1.12 2.31 1.62
N THR A 145 1.81 3.44 1.72
CA THR A 145 1.22 4.75 1.40
C THR A 145 0.97 4.87 -0.10
N ARG A 146 -0.03 5.65 -0.46
CA ARG A 146 -0.36 6.04 -1.83
C ARG A 146 0.63 7.10 -2.34
N GLU A 147 0.45 7.54 -3.58
CA GLU A 147 1.29 8.58 -4.21
C GLU A 147 1.26 9.91 -3.46
N ASP A 148 0.14 10.24 -2.82
CA ASP A 148 -0.04 11.44 -1.99
C ASP A 148 0.46 11.26 -0.54
N GLY A 149 1.10 10.11 -0.21
CA GLY A 149 1.56 9.79 1.14
C GLY A 149 0.46 9.34 2.10
N SER A 150 -0.80 9.28 1.66
CA SER A 150 -1.91 8.81 2.49
C SER A 150 -1.93 7.30 2.64
N PHE A 151 -2.48 6.82 3.75
CA PHE A 151 -2.75 5.40 3.95
C PHE A 151 -4.09 5.15 4.64
N LEU A 152 -4.63 3.97 4.41
CA LEU A 152 -5.85 3.47 5.03
C LEU A 152 -5.65 2.04 5.48
N MET A 153 -5.95 1.77 6.74
CA MET A 153 -5.99 0.41 7.30
C MET A 153 -7.16 0.27 8.27
N ILE A 154 -7.45 -0.95 8.68
CA ILE A 154 -8.49 -1.25 9.67
C ILE A 154 -7.86 -1.93 10.88
N ALA A 155 -8.34 -1.56 12.06
CA ALA A 155 -8.03 -2.19 13.34
C ALA A 155 -9.30 -2.66 14.03
N GLU A 156 -9.20 -3.65 14.93
CA GLU A 156 -10.28 -4.00 15.84
C GLU A 156 -10.47 -2.86 16.85
N GLU A 157 -11.71 -2.44 17.06
CA GLU A 157 -12.03 -1.38 18.01
C GLU A 157 -11.74 -1.80 19.46
N GLY A 158 -11.32 -0.84 20.29
CA GLY A 158 -11.10 -1.07 21.71
C GLY A 158 -9.80 -1.79 22.06
N ARG A 159 -8.91 -2.05 21.10
CA ARG A 159 -7.57 -2.59 21.37
C ARG A 159 -6.47 -1.55 21.22
N PRO A 160 -5.46 -1.56 22.08
CA PRO A 160 -4.29 -0.72 21.89
C PRO A 160 -3.41 -1.27 20.76
N TYR A 161 -2.83 -0.36 19.97
CA TYR A 161 -1.90 -0.70 18.90
C TYR A 161 -0.74 0.30 18.85
N LEU A 162 0.35 -0.13 18.19
CA LEU A 162 1.42 0.74 17.71
C LEU A 162 1.38 0.80 16.19
N ILE A 163 1.67 1.96 15.64
CA ILE A 163 1.85 2.13 14.19
C ILE A 163 3.33 2.39 13.96
N ARG A 164 3.95 1.54 13.15
CA ARG A 164 5.35 1.67 12.73
C ARG A 164 5.40 2.03 11.26
N VAL A 165 6.08 3.12 10.95
CA VAL A 165 6.28 3.60 9.57
C VAL A 165 7.76 3.54 9.24
N SER A 166 8.08 3.00 8.06
CA SER A 166 9.43 2.95 7.54
C SER A 166 9.48 3.25 6.05
N TYR A 167 10.51 3.96 5.64
CA TYR A 167 10.79 4.29 4.25
C TYR A 167 12.30 4.24 4.00
N ILE A 168 12.70 3.84 2.80
CA ILE A 168 14.12 3.71 2.46
C ILE A 168 14.84 5.06 2.57
N GLY A 169 15.99 5.11 3.27
CA GLY A 169 16.74 6.34 3.50
C GLY A 169 16.21 7.22 4.64
N TYR A 170 15.18 6.79 5.38
CA TYR A 170 14.59 7.50 6.50
C TYR A 170 14.61 6.67 7.79
N LYS A 171 14.65 7.34 8.92
CA LYS A 171 14.54 6.71 10.24
C LYS A 171 13.13 6.14 10.42
N THR A 172 13.04 4.91 10.91
CA THR A 172 11.78 4.29 11.27
C THR A 172 11.15 5.03 12.44
N GLU A 173 9.86 5.35 12.33
CA GLU A 173 9.06 6.00 13.37
C GLU A 173 8.00 5.04 13.91
N VAL A 174 7.77 5.07 15.24
CA VAL A 174 6.76 4.27 15.92
C VAL A 174 5.95 5.18 16.83
N GLN A 175 4.64 5.18 16.66
CA GLN A 175 3.71 5.95 17.50
C GLN A 175 2.59 5.05 18.04
N PRO A 176 2.02 5.36 19.23
CA PRO A 176 0.76 4.78 19.66
C PRO A 176 -0.35 5.07 18.63
N TYR A 177 -1.26 4.13 18.49
CA TYR A 177 -2.41 4.31 17.63
C TYR A 177 -3.29 5.49 18.06
N HIS A 178 -3.71 6.28 17.09
CA HIS A 178 -4.82 7.21 17.15
C HIS A 178 -5.53 7.29 15.78
N PRO A 179 -6.78 7.76 15.70
CA PRO A 179 -7.59 7.62 14.47
C PRO A 179 -7.03 8.27 13.21
N THR A 180 -6.30 9.38 13.35
CA THR A 180 -5.73 10.17 12.24
C THR A 180 -4.24 10.44 12.46
N PRO A 181 -3.36 9.42 12.41
CA PRO A 181 -1.95 9.59 12.66
C PRO A 181 -1.25 10.30 11.50
N THR A 182 -0.35 11.23 11.83
CA THR A 182 0.56 11.86 10.88
C THR A 182 1.99 11.54 11.26
N PHE A 183 2.79 11.10 10.27
CA PHE A 183 4.19 10.76 10.46
C PHE A 183 5.07 11.70 9.65
N HIS A 184 6.12 12.25 10.29
CA HIS A 184 7.11 13.11 9.66
C HIS A 184 8.48 12.43 9.75
N LEU A 185 8.82 11.63 8.73
CA LEU A 185 10.05 10.87 8.75
C LEU A 185 11.27 11.78 8.52
N LEU A 186 12.31 11.56 9.31
CA LEU A 186 13.59 12.23 9.19
C LEU A 186 14.57 11.37 8.38
N PRO A 187 15.42 11.96 7.53
CA PRO A 187 16.45 11.23 6.80
C PRO A 187 17.39 10.45 7.74
N ASP A 188 17.73 9.23 7.37
CA ASP A 188 18.73 8.45 8.08
C ASP A 188 20.12 8.67 7.47
N THR A 189 20.82 9.66 8.02
CA THR A 189 22.16 10.05 7.53
C THR A 189 23.22 8.97 7.77
N GLN A 190 22.96 7.97 8.62
CA GLN A 190 23.92 6.87 8.86
C GLN A 190 23.93 5.85 7.71
N LEU A 191 22.86 5.71 6.96
CA LEU A 191 22.79 4.83 5.78
C LEU A 191 23.50 5.42 4.55
N MET A 192 23.88 6.70 4.57
CA MET A 192 24.56 7.40 3.47
C MET A 192 26.08 7.43 3.63
N GLN A 193 26.69 6.69 4.57
CA GLN A 193 28.13 6.58 4.59
C GLN A 193 28.59 5.81 3.35
N GLU A 194 29.41 6.49 2.56
CA GLU A 194 30.04 5.95 1.36
C GLU A 194 30.74 4.63 1.67
N VAL A 195 30.30 3.55 1.04
CA VAL A 195 31.03 2.28 1.08
C VAL A 195 32.26 2.47 0.20
N THR A 196 33.35 2.95 0.79
CA THR A 196 34.64 2.98 0.10
C THR A 196 35.10 1.55 -0.10
N ILE A 197 34.88 0.99 -1.28
CA ILE A 197 35.42 -0.30 -1.68
C ILE A 197 36.91 -0.09 -1.93
N SER A 198 37.74 -0.28 -0.92
CA SER A 198 39.21 -0.38 -1.11
C SER A 198 39.51 -1.76 -1.72
N ALA A 199 39.72 -1.78 -3.03
CA ALA A 199 40.25 -2.97 -3.69
C ALA A 199 41.68 -3.23 -3.19
N ARG A 200 41.84 -4.21 -2.31
CA ARG A 200 43.18 -4.72 -2.00
C ARG A 200 43.68 -5.46 -3.24
N ARG A 201 44.80 -5.01 -3.79
CA ARG A 201 45.49 -5.76 -4.85
C ARG A 201 45.82 -7.17 -4.35
N PRO A 202 45.64 -8.21 -5.15
CA PRO A 202 45.97 -9.56 -4.73
C PRO A 202 47.46 -9.62 -4.37
N MET A 203 47.78 -10.33 -3.28
CA MET A 203 49.13 -10.47 -2.75
C MET A 203 50.04 -11.27 -3.68
N ILE A 204 49.47 -11.96 -4.67
CA ILE A 204 50.18 -12.80 -5.64
C ILE A 204 49.62 -12.52 -7.03
N GLU A 205 50.47 -12.09 -7.96
CA GLU A 205 50.14 -11.94 -9.38
C GLU A 205 50.88 -13.05 -10.17
N VAL A 206 50.12 -13.74 -11.03
CA VAL A 206 50.64 -14.74 -11.95
C VAL A 206 50.99 -14.04 -13.26
N GLY A 207 52.26 -13.81 -13.52
CA GLY A 207 52.75 -13.23 -14.78
C GLY A 207 53.35 -14.31 -15.70
N PRO A 208 53.63 -13.98 -16.99
CA PRO A 208 54.20 -14.93 -17.96
C PRO A 208 55.56 -15.52 -17.56
N ASN A 209 56.27 -14.92 -16.62
CA ASN A 209 57.60 -15.32 -16.14
C ASN A 209 57.62 -15.80 -14.68
N GLY A 210 56.44 -16.21 -14.10
CA GLY A 210 56.35 -16.75 -12.74
C GLY A 210 55.51 -15.94 -11.79
N LEU A 211 55.43 -16.37 -10.54
CA LEU A 211 54.68 -15.77 -9.43
C LEU A 211 55.46 -14.57 -8.85
N LYS A 212 54.82 -13.40 -8.82
CA LYS A 212 55.31 -12.22 -8.10
C LYS A 212 54.46 -12.00 -6.85
N ALA A 213 55.08 -12.10 -5.66
CA ALA A 213 54.45 -11.74 -4.40
C ALA A 213 54.67 -10.25 -4.11
N ASN A 214 53.60 -9.52 -3.88
CA ASN A 214 53.67 -8.12 -3.48
C ASN A 214 53.76 -8.04 -1.95
N VAL A 215 54.94 -7.78 -1.43
CA VAL A 215 55.22 -7.67 0.01
C VAL A 215 55.14 -6.24 0.54
N ALA A 216 54.63 -5.30 -0.26
CA ALA A 216 54.45 -3.92 0.20
C ALA A 216 53.31 -3.87 1.23
N GLY A 217 53.63 -3.66 2.50
CA GLY A 217 52.70 -3.53 3.62
C GLY A 217 52.87 -4.55 4.74
N THR A 218 53.81 -5.46 4.67
CA THR A 218 54.20 -6.27 5.82
C THR A 218 55.39 -5.62 6.54
N SER A 219 55.14 -4.90 7.62
CA SER A 219 56.18 -4.53 8.59
C SER A 219 56.67 -5.80 9.28
N PRO A 220 57.99 -6.05 9.35
CA PRO A 220 58.48 -7.15 10.18
C PRO A 220 58.20 -6.83 11.64
N ALA A 221 57.51 -7.76 12.32
CA ALA A 221 57.36 -7.74 13.76
C ALA A 221 58.76 -7.82 14.41
N ARG A 222 59.05 -6.88 15.28
CA ARG A 222 60.15 -6.95 16.24
C ARG A 222 59.68 -7.60 17.51
#